data_59c882545b08d0c1e91a94a8262f2d4c
#
_entry.id   59c882545b08d0c1e91a94a8262f2d4c
#
_cell.length_a   1.000
_cell.length_b   1.000
_cell.length_c   1.000
_cell.angle_alpha   90.00
_cell.angle_beta   90.00
_cell.angle_gamma   90.00
#
_symmetry.space_group_name_H-M   'P 1'
#
loop_
_entity.id
_entity.type
_entity.pdbx_description
1 polymer ?
#
loop_
_entity_poly.entity_id
_entity_poly.type
_entity_poly.pdbx_seq_one_letter_code
_entity_poly.pdbx_strand_id
1 'polypeptide(L)'
;MIKNVKGILAILAAVSFTFISFVGKDTPTQGLTIGDKAPEFKICRDKQLVDLKDLRGKCVLLSFWASYDANSRMKNASLSHVASKSNHIEMVSVSFDNYASIFSETIKKDRISTAHCFVETDGENSELYQTYRLHKGFQNYLLDENGVIIAKNINAKELDSYLN
;
A
#
# COMPACT_ATOMS: atom_id res chain seq x y z
N MET A 1 -39.33 58.35 9.44
CA MET A 1 -38.18 57.85 8.75
C MET A 1 -37.59 56.60 9.42
N ILE A 2 -38.40 55.58 9.75
CA ILE A 2 -37.91 54.29 10.31
C ILE A 2 -38.89 53.18 9.86
N LYS A 3 -38.97 52.95 8.53
CA LYS A 3 -39.74 51.81 7.99
C LYS A 3 -38.87 50.75 7.27
N ASN A 4 -37.56 50.96 7.10
CA ASN A 4 -36.72 50.04 6.31
C ASN A 4 -35.70 49.24 7.11
N VAL A 5 -35.65 49.39 8.46
CA VAL A 5 -34.66 48.67 9.27
C VAL A 5 -35.02 47.19 9.48
N LYS A 6 -36.34 46.88 9.51
CA LYS A 6 -36.77 45.46 9.68
C LYS A 6 -36.51 44.59 8.44
N GLY A 7 -36.50 45.17 7.25
CA GLY A 7 -36.19 44.47 6.00
C GLY A 7 -34.71 44.16 5.84
N ILE A 8 -33.83 45.03 6.31
CA ILE A 8 -32.36 44.86 6.22
C ILE A 8 -31.86 43.83 7.21
N LEU A 9 -32.47 43.74 8.40
CA LEU A 9 -32.10 42.67 9.37
C LEU A 9 -32.50 41.28 8.91
N ALA A 10 -33.62 41.13 8.15
CA ALA A 10 -34.05 39.84 7.62
C ALA A 10 -33.13 39.34 6.49
N ILE A 11 -32.54 40.24 5.71
CA ILE A 11 -31.62 39.90 4.62
C ILE A 11 -30.22 39.48 5.18
N LEU A 12 -29.80 40.14 6.26
CA LEU A 12 -28.52 39.77 6.92
C LEU A 12 -28.60 38.42 7.64
N ALA A 13 -29.76 37.99 8.12
CA ALA A 13 -29.92 36.66 8.74
C ALA A 13 -29.98 35.52 7.69
N ALA A 14 -30.34 35.79 6.43
CA ALA A 14 -30.42 34.79 5.38
C ALA A 14 -29.07 34.48 4.71
N VAL A 15 -28.08 35.37 4.82
CA VAL A 15 -26.77 35.20 4.19
C VAL A 15 -25.77 34.40 5.06
N SER A 16 -26.04 34.23 6.36
CA SER A 16 -25.17 33.51 7.28
C SER A 16 -25.37 31.99 7.30
N PHE A 17 -26.21 31.40 6.45
CA PHE A 17 -26.55 29.97 6.47
C PHE A 17 -25.95 29.13 5.33
N THR A 18 -25.05 29.66 4.50
CA THR A 18 -24.55 28.97 3.32
C THR A 18 -23.08 28.53 3.38
N PHE A 19 -22.44 28.56 4.53
CA PHE A 19 -21.12 27.93 4.70
C PHE A 19 -21.15 26.75 5.67
N ILE A 20 -22.06 25.80 5.44
CA ILE A 20 -21.79 24.44 5.86
C ILE A 20 -20.87 23.87 4.77
N SER A 21 -19.57 24.10 4.93
CA SER A 21 -18.58 23.29 4.24
C SER A 21 -18.83 21.85 4.67
N PHE A 22 -19.47 21.09 3.78
CA PHE A 22 -19.51 19.64 3.87
C PHE A 22 -18.06 19.19 3.67
N VAL A 23 -17.29 19.14 4.77
CA VAL A 23 -16.05 18.36 4.81
C VAL A 23 -16.52 16.92 4.75
N GLY A 24 -16.84 16.47 3.54
CA GLY A 24 -17.00 15.07 3.25
C GLY A 24 -15.68 14.43 3.63
N LYS A 25 -15.69 13.56 4.64
CA LYS A 25 -14.59 12.67 4.91
C LYS A 25 -14.58 11.72 3.70
N ASP A 26 -13.76 12.05 2.68
CA ASP A 26 -13.62 11.22 1.50
C ASP A 26 -13.19 9.83 1.98
N THR A 27 -14.12 8.88 1.90
CA THR A 27 -13.80 7.48 2.20
C THR A 27 -12.83 7.02 1.11
N PRO A 28 -11.63 6.51 1.48
CA PRO A 28 -10.65 6.08 0.50
C PRO A 28 -11.28 5.10 -0.50
N THR A 29 -11.18 5.41 -1.77
CA THR A 29 -11.57 4.51 -2.86
C THR A 29 -10.51 3.43 -3.05
N GLN A 30 -10.89 2.29 -3.64
CA GLN A 30 -9.92 1.26 -3.98
C GLN A 30 -9.10 1.69 -5.20
N GLY A 31 -7.77 1.62 -5.10
CA GLY A 31 -6.88 2.03 -6.18
C GLY A 31 -5.41 1.84 -5.84
N LEU A 32 -4.54 2.47 -6.64
CA LEU A 32 -3.08 2.34 -6.54
C LEU A 32 -2.37 3.69 -6.37
N THR A 33 -3.11 4.74 -6.00
CA THR A 33 -2.54 6.06 -5.69
C THR A 33 -2.43 6.27 -4.18
N ILE A 34 -1.59 7.18 -3.76
CA ILE A 34 -1.51 7.57 -2.34
C ILE A 34 -2.88 8.13 -1.93
N GLY A 35 -3.41 7.64 -0.80
CA GLY A 35 -4.75 7.94 -0.31
C GLY A 35 -5.81 6.89 -0.67
N ASP A 36 -5.56 6.01 -1.65
CA ASP A 36 -6.45 4.90 -1.98
C ASP A 36 -6.28 3.74 -1.01
N LYS A 37 -7.34 2.93 -0.82
CA LYS A 37 -7.20 1.59 -0.26
C LYS A 37 -6.54 0.68 -1.27
N ALA A 38 -5.48 -0.02 -0.86
CA ALA A 38 -4.83 -1.03 -1.68
C ALA A 38 -5.83 -2.13 -2.07
N PRO A 39 -5.79 -2.63 -3.32
CA PRO A 39 -6.58 -3.77 -3.74
C PRO A 39 -6.31 -4.98 -2.86
N GLU A 40 -7.38 -5.66 -2.44
CA GLU A 40 -7.29 -6.86 -1.62
C GLU A 40 -6.83 -8.05 -2.46
N PHE A 41 -6.05 -8.93 -1.86
CA PHE A 41 -5.66 -10.19 -2.47
C PHE A 41 -5.42 -11.27 -1.41
N LYS A 42 -5.42 -12.51 -1.87
CA LYS A 42 -5.01 -13.68 -1.08
C LYS A 42 -3.88 -14.39 -1.82
N ILE A 43 -2.86 -14.76 -1.09
CA ILE A 43 -1.75 -15.53 -1.63
C ILE A 43 -1.42 -16.70 -0.70
N CYS A 44 -1.16 -17.86 -1.27
CA CYS A 44 -0.92 -19.10 -0.53
C CYS A 44 0.40 -19.72 -0.96
N ARG A 45 1.21 -20.15 0.02
CA ARG A 45 2.39 -20.98 -0.21
C ARG A 45 2.52 -22.00 0.92
N ASP A 46 2.76 -23.25 0.57
CA ASP A 46 3.05 -24.33 1.55
C ASP A 46 2.06 -24.36 2.73
N LYS A 47 0.75 -24.18 2.46
CA LYS A 47 -0.35 -24.07 3.43
C LYS A 47 -0.35 -22.76 4.25
N GLN A 48 0.57 -21.85 4.01
CA GLN A 48 0.53 -20.50 4.57
C GLN A 48 -0.31 -19.62 3.65
N LEU A 49 -1.50 -19.25 4.10
CA LEU A 49 -2.38 -18.28 3.44
C LEU A 49 -2.17 -16.91 4.08
N VAL A 50 -1.95 -15.90 3.25
CA VAL A 50 -2.04 -14.51 3.67
C VAL A 50 -3.19 -13.85 2.91
N ASP A 51 -4.16 -13.34 3.65
CA ASP A 51 -5.17 -12.40 3.15
C ASP A 51 -4.73 -11.00 3.59
N LEU A 52 -4.63 -10.06 2.66
CA LEU A 52 -4.24 -8.70 2.99
C LEU A 52 -5.16 -8.06 4.04
N LYS A 53 -6.43 -8.50 4.09
CA LYS A 53 -7.39 -8.05 5.11
C LYS A 53 -6.99 -8.44 6.53
N ASP A 54 -6.36 -9.59 6.70
CA ASP A 54 -5.96 -10.10 8.02
C ASP A 54 -4.79 -9.31 8.62
N LEU A 55 -4.13 -8.49 7.80
CA LEU A 55 -3.06 -7.60 8.23
C LEU A 55 -3.54 -6.20 8.63
N ARG A 56 -4.85 -5.94 8.63
CA ARG A 56 -5.42 -4.69 9.16
C ARG A 56 -5.05 -4.50 10.63
N GLY A 57 -4.85 -3.26 11.03
CA GLY A 57 -4.33 -2.92 12.36
C GLY A 57 -2.81 -2.90 12.44
N LYS A 58 -2.12 -3.21 11.33
CA LYS A 58 -0.67 -3.12 11.18
C LYS A 58 -0.30 -2.24 9.99
N CYS A 59 0.85 -1.59 10.08
CA CYS A 59 1.48 -0.99 8.91
C CYS A 59 2.04 -2.12 8.03
N VAL A 60 1.74 -2.10 6.73
CA VAL A 60 2.12 -3.19 5.81
C VAL A 60 2.96 -2.65 4.66
N LEU A 61 4.13 -3.27 4.43
CA LEU A 61 4.93 -3.04 3.25
C LEU A 61 4.68 -4.16 2.23
N LEU A 62 3.98 -3.84 1.15
CA LEU A 62 3.86 -4.73 -0.01
C LEU A 62 5.04 -4.50 -0.94
N SER A 63 5.77 -5.55 -1.31
CA SER A 63 6.89 -5.47 -2.24
C SER A 63 6.73 -6.50 -3.35
N PHE A 64 6.58 -6.03 -4.58
CA PHE A 64 6.50 -6.85 -5.79
C PHE A 64 7.83 -6.81 -6.52
N TRP A 65 8.33 -7.99 -6.93
CA TRP A 65 9.65 -8.10 -7.52
C TRP A 65 9.80 -9.38 -8.35
N ALA A 66 10.95 -9.52 -9.03
CA ALA A 66 11.37 -10.78 -9.65
C ALA A 66 12.89 -10.91 -9.60
N SER A 67 13.40 -12.14 -9.60
CA SER A 67 14.85 -12.39 -9.54
C SER A 67 15.59 -11.90 -10.79
N TYR A 68 14.92 -11.86 -11.93
CA TYR A 68 15.46 -11.37 -13.20
C TYR A 68 15.43 -9.83 -13.33
N ASP A 69 14.65 -9.13 -12.51
CA ASP A 69 14.65 -7.67 -12.45
C ASP A 69 15.59 -7.19 -11.32
N ALA A 70 16.80 -6.81 -11.70
CA ALA A 70 17.85 -6.46 -10.74
C ALA A 70 17.46 -5.31 -9.80
N ASN A 71 16.68 -4.34 -10.30
CA ASN A 71 16.29 -3.16 -9.52
C ASN A 71 15.27 -3.52 -8.44
N SER A 72 14.18 -4.20 -8.80
CA SER A 72 13.15 -4.62 -7.83
C SER A 72 13.70 -5.63 -6.82
N ARG A 73 14.53 -6.57 -7.27
CA ARG A 73 15.22 -7.54 -6.42
C ARG A 73 16.09 -6.86 -5.36
N MET A 74 16.94 -5.92 -5.77
CA MET A 74 17.81 -5.18 -4.85
C MET A 74 17.00 -4.35 -3.86
N LYS A 75 15.95 -3.68 -4.33
CA LYS A 75 15.02 -2.94 -3.47
C LYS A 75 14.35 -3.86 -2.46
N ASN A 76 13.80 -5.00 -2.90
CA ASN A 76 13.13 -5.95 -2.02
C ASN A 76 14.07 -6.47 -0.92
N ALA A 77 15.30 -6.84 -1.25
CA ALA A 77 16.30 -7.29 -0.28
C ALA A 77 16.63 -6.19 0.76
N SER A 78 16.85 -4.95 0.30
CA SER A 78 17.15 -3.82 1.17
C SER A 78 15.99 -3.47 2.10
N LEU A 79 14.77 -3.46 1.58
CA LEU A 79 13.54 -3.21 2.34
C LEU A 79 13.29 -4.31 3.38
N SER A 80 13.51 -5.59 3.02
CA SER A 80 13.32 -6.71 3.95
C SER A 80 14.29 -6.61 5.13
N HIS A 81 15.52 -6.14 4.90
CA HIS A 81 16.50 -5.95 5.95
C HIS A 81 16.11 -4.84 6.94
N VAL A 82 15.50 -3.75 6.46
CA VAL A 82 14.99 -2.68 7.34
C VAL A 82 13.73 -3.14 8.07
N ALA A 83 12.76 -3.71 7.35
CA ALA A 83 11.51 -4.18 7.93
C ALA A 83 11.73 -5.23 9.03
N SER A 84 12.72 -6.13 8.87
CA SER A 84 13.02 -7.18 9.86
C SER A 84 13.54 -6.65 11.20
N LYS A 85 13.93 -5.39 11.27
CA LYS A 85 14.42 -4.75 12.52
C LYS A 85 13.31 -4.08 13.33
N SER A 86 12.10 -4.01 12.78
CA SER A 86 10.98 -3.34 13.40
C SER A 86 9.80 -4.29 13.60
N ASN A 87 9.15 -4.19 14.75
CA ASN A 87 7.91 -4.92 15.04
C ASN A 87 6.65 -4.15 14.63
N HIS A 88 6.81 -2.92 14.11
CA HIS A 88 5.70 -2.04 13.76
C HIS A 88 5.23 -2.21 12.30
N ILE A 89 6.00 -2.93 11.50
CA ILE A 89 5.70 -3.13 10.09
C ILE A 89 5.70 -4.62 9.73
N GLU A 90 4.69 -5.03 8.98
CA GLU A 90 4.62 -6.37 8.40
C GLU A 90 4.98 -6.30 6.91
N MET A 91 6.02 -7.02 6.49
CA MET A 91 6.40 -7.03 5.08
C MET A 91 5.84 -8.26 4.36
N VAL A 92 5.09 -8.02 3.31
CA VAL A 92 4.63 -9.03 2.36
C VAL A 92 5.41 -8.87 1.06
N SER A 93 6.26 -9.83 0.77
CA SER A 93 7.14 -9.86 -0.39
C SER A 93 6.63 -10.90 -1.40
N VAL A 94 6.29 -10.47 -2.61
CA VAL A 94 5.77 -11.35 -3.67
C VAL A 94 6.68 -11.28 -4.89
N SER A 95 7.29 -12.42 -5.21
CA SER A 95 8.06 -12.61 -6.43
C SER A 95 7.17 -13.08 -7.57
N PHE A 96 7.46 -12.63 -8.78
CA PHE A 96 6.85 -13.10 -10.02
C PHE A 96 7.83 -13.93 -10.87
N ASP A 97 8.63 -14.74 -10.18
CA ASP A 97 9.51 -15.72 -10.83
C ASP A 97 8.69 -16.91 -11.37
N ASN A 98 8.94 -17.30 -12.61
CA ASN A 98 8.24 -18.44 -13.24
C ASN A 98 8.54 -19.78 -12.57
N TYR A 99 9.60 -19.86 -11.77
CA TYR A 99 10.04 -21.10 -11.11
C TYR A 99 10.27 -20.88 -9.63
N ALA A 100 9.58 -21.66 -8.80
CA ALA A 100 9.71 -21.61 -7.35
C ALA A 100 11.15 -21.94 -6.87
N SER A 101 11.92 -22.71 -7.64
CA SER A 101 13.33 -23.00 -7.34
C SER A 101 14.22 -21.76 -7.44
N ILE A 102 14.03 -20.93 -8.50
CA ILE A 102 14.77 -19.67 -8.68
C ILE A 102 14.44 -18.71 -7.54
N PHE A 103 13.16 -18.54 -7.23
CA PHE A 103 12.72 -17.77 -6.08
C PHE A 103 13.40 -18.22 -4.78
N SER A 104 13.36 -19.54 -4.46
CA SER A 104 13.92 -20.09 -3.24
C SER A 104 15.43 -19.87 -3.12
N GLU A 105 16.17 -20.03 -4.21
CA GLU A 105 17.61 -19.77 -4.22
C GLU A 105 17.91 -18.27 -4.08
N THR A 106 17.10 -17.40 -4.68
CA THR A 106 17.26 -15.95 -4.57
C THR A 106 17.00 -15.48 -3.14
N ILE A 107 15.94 -15.97 -2.48
CA ILE A 107 15.64 -15.67 -1.07
C ILE A 107 16.84 -16.00 -0.18
N LYS A 108 17.44 -17.18 -0.34
CA LYS A 108 18.63 -17.61 0.42
C LYS A 108 19.83 -16.72 0.12
N LYS A 109 20.13 -16.50 -1.16
CA LYS A 109 21.28 -15.73 -1.61
C LYS A 109 21.25 -14.29 -1.11
N ASP A 110 20.09 -13.66 -1.19
CA ASP A 110 19.90 -12.26 -0.82
C ASP A 110 19.57 -12.07 0.66
N ARG A 111 19.47 -13.18 1.42
CA ARG A 111 19.15 -13.20 2.85
C ARG A 111 17.87 -12.42 3.16
N ILE A 112 16.86 -12.61 2.33
CA ILE A 112 15.57 -11.95 2.51
C ILE A 112 14.91 -12.50 3.77
N SER A 113 14.71 -11.64 4.75
CA SER A 113 14.17 -11.97 6.07
C SER A 113 12.77 -11.35 6.22
N THR A 114 11.76 -12.10 5.78
CA THR A 114 10.35 -11.75 6.03
C THR A 114 9.55 -13.02 6.22
N ALA A 115 8.58 -12.99 7.15
CA ALA A 115 7.69 -14.12 7.42
C ALA A 115 6.76 -14.39 6.23
N HIS A 116 6.39 -13.36 5.48
CA HIS A 116 5.45 -13.43 4.36
C HIS A 116 6.18 -13.22 3.03
N CYS A 117 6.81 -14.29 2.53
CA CYS A 117 7.55 -14.29 1.29
C CYS A 117 6.98 -15.34 0.33
N PHE A 118 6.41 -14.91 -0.77
CA PHE A 118 5.64 -15.71 -1.72
C PHE A 118 6.19 -15.63 -3.12
N VAL A 119 5.86 -16.65 -3.93
CA VAL A 119 6.10 -16.64 -5.37
C VAL A 119 4.77 -16.88 -6.11
N GLU A 120 4.52 -16.02 -7.08
CA GLU A 120 3.40 -16.11 -8.01
C GLU A 120 3.94 -16.60 -9.37
N THR A 121 3.79 -17.90 -9.61
CA THR A 121 4.40 -18.56 -10.79
C THR A 121 3.65 -18.34 -12.08
N ASP A 122 2.39 -17.88 -12.03
CA ASP A 122 1.61 -17.55 -13.22
C ASP A 122 2.09 -16.24 -13.87
N GLY A 123 3.01 -15.52 -13.19
CA GLY A 123 3.67 -14.34 -13.71
C GLY A 123 2.67 -13.28 -14.16
N GLU A 124 2.81 -12.83 -15.42
CA GLU A 124 1.95 -11.79 -15.99
C GLU A 124 0.47 -12.20 -16.14
N ASN A 125 0.17 -13.49 -16.11
CA ASN A 125 -1.20 -14.00 -16.25
C ASN A 125 -1.94 -13.99 -14.91
N SER A 126 -1.26 -13.78 -13.78
CA SER A 126 -1.91 -13.77 -12.49
C SER A 126 -2.80 -12.55 -12.29
N GLU A 127 -3.92 -12.73 -11.58
CA GLU A 127 -4.82 -11.64 -11.20
C GLU A 127 -4.09 -10.57 -10.40
N LEU A 128 -3.18 -10.97 -9.53
CA LEU A 128 -2.38 -10.07 -8.69
C LEU A 128 -1.49 -9.15 -9.53
N TYR A 129 -0.81 -9.70 -10.55
CA TYR A 129 0.02 -8.94 -11.48
C TYR A 129 -0.79 -7.87 -12.22
N GLN A 130 -1.97 -8.26 -12.72
CA GLN A 130 -2.86 -7.37 -13.46
C GLN A 130 -3.47 -6.29 -12.55
N THR A 131 -3.94 -6.67 -11.35
CA THR A 131 -4.56 -5.78 -10.37
C THR A 131 -3.60 -4.67 -9.93
N TYR A 132 -2.35 -5.02 -9.66
CA TYR A 132 -1.32 -4.05 -9.28
C TYR A 132 -0.58 -3.41 -10.46
N ARG A 133 -1.00 -3.71 -11.71
CA ARG A 133 -0.50 -3.13 -12.97
C ARG A 133 1.02 -3.24 -13.11
N LEU A 134 1.57 -4.40 -12.74
CA LEU A 134 3.02 -4.62 -12.68
C LEU A 134 3.69 -4.67 -14.05
N HIS A 135 2.92 -4.71 -15.16
CA HIS A 135 3.43 -4.49 -16.53
C HIS A 135 4.11 -3.12 -16.72
N LYS A 136 3.86 -2.16 -15.80
CA LYS A 136 4.55 -0.85 -15.78
C LYS A 136 5.85 -0.87 -14.97
N GLY A 137 6.24 -2.03 -14.48
CA GLY A 137 7.39 -2.25 -13.59
C GLY A 137 6.97 -2.66 -12.18
N PHE A 138 7.85 -3.40 -11.53
CA PHE A 138 7.64 -3.82 -10.15
C PHE A 138 7.69 -2.64 -9.20
N GLN A 139 6.79 -2.63 -8.23
CA GLN A 139 6.59 -1.52 -7.29
C GLN A 139 6.48 -2.04 -5.86
N ASN A 140 6.67 -1.14 -4.91
CA ASN A 140 6.30 -1.39 -3.52
C ASN A 140 5.33 -0.31 -3.04
N TYR A 141 4.54 -0.67 -2.02
CA TYR A 141 3.50 0.16 -1.42
C TYR A 141 3.59 0.05 0.10
N LEU A 142 3.62 1.18 0.77
CA LEU A 142 3.47 1.24 2.22
C LEU A 142 2.03 1.56 2.56
N LEU A 143 1.40 0.70 3.35
CA LEU A 143 0.01 0.82 3.78
C LEU A 143 -0.05 1.17 5.27
N ASP A 144 -1.00 2.01 5.63
CA ASP A 144 -1.35 2.24 7.03
C ASP A 144 -2.16 1.06 7.62
N GLU A 145 -2.54 1.18 8.88
CA GLU A 145 -3.33 0.17 9.62
C GLU A 145 -4.72 -0.08 9.02
N ASN A 146 -5.25 0.86 8.23
CA ASN A 146 -6.52 0.75 7.52
C ASN A 146 -6.35 0.18 6.11
N GLY A 147 -5.09 -0.05 5.66
CA GLY A 147 -4.72 -0.48 4.34
C GLY A 147 -4.78 0.61 3.28
N VAL A 148 -4.68 1.86 3.70
CA VAL A 148 -4.57 3.00 2.81
C VAL A 148 -3.11 3.16 2.40
N ILE A 149 -2.86 3.37 1.12
CA ILE A 149 -1.51 3.59 0.58
C ILE A 149 -1.01 4.95 1.05
N ILE A 150 0.04 4.96 1.87
CA ILE A 150 0.67 6.18 2.39
C ILE A 150 1.97 6.53 1.66
N ALA A 151 2.61 5.55 1.01
CA ALA A 151 3.79 5.78 0.19
C ALA A 151 3.92 4.70 -0.90
N LYS A 152 4.68 5.02 -1.97
CA LYS A 152 4.94 4.13 -3.11
C LYS A 152 6.39 4.21 -3.54
N ASN A 153 6.93 3.08 -4.01
CA ASN A 153 8.27 3.00 -4.59
C ASN A 153 9.38 3.52 -3.68
N ILE A 154 9.17 3.41 -2.36
CA ILE A 154 10.14 3.84 -1.35
C ILE A 154 11.39 2.97 -1.38
N ASN A 155 12.49 3.54 -0.94
CA ASN A 155 13.74 2.84 -0.68
C ASN A 155 13.92 2.55 0.83
N ALA A 156 14.98 1.82 1.18
CA ALA A 156 15.24 1.41 2.57
C ALA A 156 15.42 2.60 3.54
N LYS A 157 16.03 3.72 3.07
CA LYS A 157 16.21 4.92 3.89
C LYS A 157 14.88 5.64 4.16
N GLU A 158 14.03 5.70 3.13
CA GLU A 158 12.69 6.26 3.27
C GLU A 158 11.84 5.40 4.22
N LEU A 159 11.89 4.06 4.09
CA LEU A 159 11.18 3.17 5.00
C LEU A 159 11.61 3.40 6.45
N ASP A 160 12.91 3.53 6.71
CA ASP A 160 13.46 3.78 8.05
C ASP A 160 12.87 5.06 8.68
N SER A 161 12.58 6.08 7.87
CA SER A 161 11.95 7.33 8.35
C SER A 161 10.47 7.18 8.76
N TYR A 162 9.79 6.13 8.32
CA TYR A 162 8.43 5.80 8.76
C TYR A 162 8.40 4.95 10.05
N LEU A 163 9.55 4.39 10.45
CA LEU A 163 9.67 3.51 11.60
C LEU A 163 10.13 4.24 12.88
N ASN A 164 10.64 5.45 12.74
CA ASN A 164 11.11 6.33 13.82
C ASN A 164 10.08 7.43 14.09
#